data_4ea811f8eb5c6d16dc2c554e75df490d
#
_entry.id   4ea811f8eb5c6d16dc2c554e75df490d
#
_cell.length_a   1.000
_cell.length_b   1.000
_cell.length_c   1.000
_cell.angle_alpha   90.00
_cell.angle_beta   90.00
_cell.angle_gamma   90.00
#
_symmetry.space_group_name_H-M   'P 1'
#
loop_
_entity.id
_entity.type
_entity.pdbx_description
1 polymer ?
#
loop_
_entity_poly.entity_id
_entity_poly.type
_entity_poly.pdbx_seq_one_letter_code
_entity_poly.pdbx_strand_id
1 'polypeptide(L)'
;MSKQVEKIKELVAKREQARLGGGEKAIEKQHARGKYTARERIDMLVDEGSFEEYDMFKLHRCHNFGMEKKQFLGDGVVTGSATIDGRLVYVYAQDFTVNGGSLSLTMAEKICKIMDLAMQNGAPVICMNDSGGARIQEGICALAGYGEIFERNILASGVVPQISAILGPCAGGAVYSPALTDFIMMTEGTSYMFLTGPKVVKTVTGEDIDAEHLGGASVHASKSGVTHFTAKNDEEVIQLIKTLLTYIPSNNTEEAPRVENDDPVDRTSDLLNELLPDDPNMAYNMYKVIAEITDNGEFFEVQPKFAKNIITGFARFNGQSVGIVANQPQAYAGVLDANASRKGARFVRFCDAFNIPIVSLVDVPGFLPGTGQEYNAVILHGAQLLYAYGEATVPKITITLRKSYGGSHIVMGCKQLRSDLNFAWPTAEIAVMGASGAVAVLSAKEAKAKKEAGEDVRAFLAEKEDEYTELFANPYQAAQYGYIDDVIEPRNTRFRICRGLAQLAHKRQNLPAKKHGCMPM
;
A
#
# COMPACT_ATOMS: atom_id res chain seq x y z
N MET A 1 34.02 -43.19 21.23
CA MET A 1 32.87 -42.66 20.49
C MET A 1 33.01 -43.03 19.03
N SER A 2 31.90 -43.29 18.32
CA SER A 2 32.06 -43.56 16.88
C SER A 2 32.44 -42.27 16.15
N LYS A 3 33.20 -42.35 15.07
CA LYS A 3 33.63 -41.22 14.21
C LYS A 3 32.44 -40.39 13.72
N GLN A 4 31.25 -41.02 13.55
CA GLN A 4 30.01 -40.35 13.19
C GLN A 4 29.48 -39.45 14.31
N VAL A 5 29.54 -39.89 15.56
CA VAL A 5 29.12 -39.11 16.74
C VAL A 5 30.00 -37.87 16.92
N GLU A 6 31.29 -37.96 16.64
CA GLU A 6 32.21 -36.83 16.69
C GLU A 6 31.86 -35.78 15.61
N LYS A 7 31.57 -36.23 14.38
CA LYS A 7 31.13 -35.33 13.30
C LYS A 7 29.77 -34.66 13.59
N ILE A 8 28.85 -35.36 14.25
CA ILE A 8 27.57 -34.77 14.69
C ILE A 8 27.80 -33.67 15.73
N LYS A 9 28.72 -33.90 16.69
CA LYS A 9 29.07 -32.86 17.69
C LYS A 9 29.72 -31.64 17.02
N GLU A 10 30.57 -31.83 16.02
CA GLU A 10 31.17 -30.74 15.24
C GLU A 10 30.08 -29.95 14.50
N LEU A 11 29.10 -30.62 13.89
CA LEU A 11 27.96 -29.98 13.23
C LEU A 11 27.13 -29.12 14.19
N VAL A 12 26.81 -29.66 15.37
CA VAL A 12 26.07 -28.94 16.41
C VAL A 12 26.81 -27.67 16.83
N ALA A 13 28.12 -27.80 17.13
CA ALA A 13 28.94 -26.65 17.51
C ALA A 13 29.01 -25.58 16.43
N LYS A 14 29.12 -25.95 15.15
CA LYS A 14 29.10 -25.01 14.01
C LYS A 14 27.74 -24.32 13.85
N ARG A 15 26.63 -25.04 14.10
CA ARG A 15 25.30 -24.43 14.08
C ARG A 15 25.11 -23.43 15.21
N GLU A 16 25.58 -23.75 16.43
CA GLU A 16 25.56 -22.81 17.55
C GLU A 16 26.39 -21.56 17.25
N GLN A 17 27.60 -21.74 16.69
CA GLN A 17 28.42 -20.61 16.24
C GLN A 17 27.71 -19.75 15.20
N ALA A 18 27.05 -20.34 14.20
CA ALA A 18 26.30 -19.61 13.18
C ALA A 18 25.12 -18.82 13.78
N ARG A 19 24.46 -19.37 14.81
CA ARG A 19 23.35 -18.68 15.49
C ARG A 19 23.77 -17.46 16.28
N LEU A 20 25.02 -17.39 16.73
CA LEU A 20 25.55 -16.24 17.46
C LEU A 20 25.82 -15.02 16.56
N GLY A 21 25.79 -15.17 15.22
CA GLY A 21 26.03 -14.07 14.29
C GLY A 21 27.33 -13.33 14.60
N GLY A 22 27.25 -12.04 14.97
CA GLY A 22 28.38 -11.21 15.38
C GLY A 22 28.92 -11.48 16.78
N GLY A 23 28.34 -12.44 17.52
CA GLY A 23 28.71 -12.84 18.88
C GLY A 23 27.92 -12.12 19.97
N GLU A 24 27.99 -12.66 21.20
CA GLU A 24 27.18 -12.23 22.36
C GLU A 24 27.23 -10.72 22.60
N LYS A 25 28.42 -10.11 22.59
CA LYS A 25 28.58 -8.66 22.79
C LYS A 25 27.87 -7.81 21.73
N ALA A 26 27.80 -8.30 20.48
CA ALA A 26 27.11 -7.60 19.40
C ALA A 26 25.58 -7.75 19.56
N ILE A 27 25.13 -8.91 20.03
CA ILE A 27 23.71 -9.16 20.38
C ILE A 27 23.28 -8.26 21.54
N GLU A 28 24.03 -8.21 22.65
CA GLU A 28 23.75 -7.32 23.79
C GLU A 28 23.64 -5.85 23.35
N LYS A 29 24.53 -5.41 22.44
CA LYS A 29 24.50 -4.06 21.89
C LYS A 29 23.27 -3.81 21.00
N GLN A 30 22.78 -4.83 20.31
CA GLN A 30 21.55 -4.76 19.50
C GLN A 30 20.34 -4.60 20.43
N HIS A 31 20.22 -5.43 21.45
CA HIS A 31 19.16 -5.37 22.48
C HIS A 31 19.17 -4.04 23.24
N ALA A 32 20.35 -3.52 23.62
CA ALA A 32 20.47 -2.22 24.28
C ALA A 32 19.94 -1.04 23.46
N ARG A 33 19.71 -1.23 22.15
CA ARG A 33 19.09 -0.26 21.25
C ARG A 33 17.59 -0.49 21.08
N GLY A 34 16.99 -1.42 21.83
CA GLY A 34 15.59 -1.78 21.69
C GLY A 34 15.27 -2.57 20.41
N LYS A 35 16.25 -3.31 19.87
CA LYS A 35 16.11 -4.06 18.61
C LYS A 35 16.39 -5.55 18.83
N TYR A 36 15.63 -6.39 18.16
CA TYR A 36 15.87 -7.82 18.11
C TYR A 36 16.94 -8.21 17.08
N THR A 37 17.52 -9.40 17.24
CA THR A 37 18.39 -10.01 16.23
C THR A 37 17.56 -10.53 15.05
N ALA A 38 18.23 -10.81 13.92
CA ALA A 38 17.58 -11.39 12.74
C ALA A 38 16.84 -12.70 13.05
N ARG A 39 17.41 -13.56 13.91
CA ARG A 39 16.81 -14.84 14.27
C ARG A 39 15.59 -14.68 15.17
N GLU A 40 15.68 -13.86 16.20
CA GLU A 40 14.55 -13.55 17.08
C GLU A 40 13.36 -12.99 16.31
N ARG A 41 13.62 -12.13 15.29
CA ARG A 41 12.59 -11.59 14.41
C ARG A 41 11.91 -12.67 13.57
N ILE A 42 12.69 -13.62 13.04
CA ILE A 42 12.14 -14.77 12.30
C ILE A 42 11.33 -15.66 13.24
N ASP A 43 11.86 -16.00 14.40
CA ASP A 43 11.18 -16.87 15.38
C ASP A 43 9.84 -16.28 15.83
N MET A 44 9.73 -14.95 15.99
CA MET A 44 8.46 -14.28 16.31
C MET A 44 7.48 -14.25 15.12
N LEU A 45 7.99 -14.26 13.89
CA LEU A 45 7.17 -14.14 12.68
C LEU A 45 6.48 -15.45 12.32
N VAL A 46 7.22 -16.56 12.35
CA VAL A 46 6.81 -17.81 11.73
C VAL A 46 6.14 -18.77 12.73
N ASP A 47 5.46 -19.78 12.23
CA ASP A 47 4.91 -20.85 13.06
C ASP A 47 6.03 -21.63 13.75
N GLU A 48 5.83 -22.02 15.00
CA GLU A 48 6.83 -22.73 15.80
C GLU A 48 7.33 -24.00 15.10
N GLY A 49 8.66 -24.11 14.96
CA GLY A 49 9.31 -25.27 14.36
C GLY A 49 9.20 -25.36 12.82
N SER A 50 8.60 -24.36 12.15
CA SER A 50 8.43 -24.38 10.69
C SER A 50 9.61 -23.83 9.90
N PHE A 51 10.55 -23.13 10.55
CA PHE A 51 11.64 -22.46 9.83
C PHE A 51 12.75 -23.41 9.40
N GLU A 52 12.95 -23.51 8.10
CA GLU A 52 14.04 -24.24 7.47
C GLU A 52 15.08 -23.25 6.92
N GLU A 53 16.24 -23.18 7.59
CA GLU A 53 17.31 -22.25 7.22
C GLU A 53 18.16 -22.79 6.07
N TYR A 54 18.41 -21.94 5.07
CA TYR A 54 19.31 -22.24 3.94
C TYR A 54 20.63 -21.47 4.04
N ASP A 55 21.72 -22.11 3.56
CA ASP A 55 23.06 -21.52 3.44
C ASP A 55 23.63 -20.97 4.77
N MET A 56 23.30 -21.60 5.93
CA MET A 56 23.76 -21.23 7.26
C MET A 56 25.29 -21.17 7.36
N PHE A 57 26.03 -21.99 6.60
CA PHE A 57 27.50 -22.11 6.67
C PHE A 57 28.23 -21.32 5.58
N LYS A 58 27.50 -20.55 4.75
CA LYS A 58 28.11 -19.78 3.66
C LYS A 58 28.93 -18.62 4.22
N LEU A 59 30.09 -18.35 3.64
CA LEU A 59 31.04 -17.31 4.05
C LEU A 59 31.27 -16.33 2.91
N HIS A 60 31.58 -15.07 3.23
CA HIS A 60 32.00 -14.11 2.20
C HIS A 60 33.38 -14.50 1.61
N ARG A 61 33.66 -13.99 0.41
CA ARG A 61 34.90 -14.28 -0.35
C ARG A 61 35.84 -13.07 -0.42
N CYS A 62 35.63 -12.08 0.44
CA CYS A 62 36.46 -10.89 0.48
C CYS A 62 37.76 -11.14 1.25
N HIS A 63 38.89 -10.81 0.63
CA HIS A 63 40.21 -10.93 1.22
C HIS A 63 40.89 -9.56 1.44
N ASN A 64 40.21 -8.46 1.11
CA ASN A 64 40.72 -7.10 1.23
C ASN A 64 40.45 -6.50 2.61
N PHE A 65 41.28 -5.56 3.04
CA PHE A 65 41.04 -4.74 4.26
C PHE A 65 40.88 -5.58 5.54
N GLY A 66 41.52 -6.75 5.63
CA GLY A 66 41.48 -7.62 6.80
C GLY A 66 40.17 -8.43 6.93
N MET A 67 39.35 -8.48 5.89
CA MET A 67 38.11 -9.25 5.91
C MET A 67 38.32 -10.76 5.99
N GLU A 68 39.49 -11.27 5.51
CA GLU A 68 39.86 -12.67 5.65
C GLU A 68 39.87 -13.15 7.12
N LYS A 69 40.01 -12.22 8.09
CA LYS A 69 39.98 -12.49 9.54
C LYS A 69 38.62 -12.30 10.17
N LYS A 70 37.63 -11.79 9.41
CA LYS A 70 36.26 -11.48 9.87
C LYS A 70 35.24 -12.38 9.19
N GLN A 71 35.42 -13.67 9.34
CA GLN A 71 34.56 -14.69 8.75
C GLN A 71 33.41 -15.05 9.72
N PHE A 72 32.19 -14.78 9.32
CA PHE A 72 30.97 -15.11 10.08
C PHE A 72 30.13 -16.09 9.27
N LEU A 73 29.73 -17.21 9.88
CA LEU A 73 28.84 -18.18 9.23
C LEU A 73 27.49 -17.52 8.91
N GLY A 74 27.02 -17.72 7.68
CA GLY A 74 25.80 -17.08 7.16
C GLY A 74 25.97 -15.67 6.64
N ASP A 75 27.12 -15.03 6.84
CA ASP A 75 27.54 -13.72 6.33
C ASP A 75 26.53 -12.59 6.47
N GLY A 76 25.88 -12.47 7.64
CA GLY A 76 25.04 -11.32 7.99
C GLY A 76 23.62 -11.34 7.41
N VAL A 77 23.17 -12.49 6.92
CA VAL A 77 21.75 -12.69 6.58
C VAL A 77 21.29 -14.09 6.91
N VAL A 78 20.14 -14.19 7.56
CA VAL A 78 19.43 -15.44 7.80
C VAL A 78 18.37 -15.60 6.72
N THR A 79 18.37 -16.72 6.01
CA THR A 79 17.50 -16.98 4.87
C THR A 79 16.87 -18.35 4.98
N GLY A 80 15.58 -18.47 4.65
CA GLY A 80 14.88 -19.76 4.71
C GLY A 80 13.44 -19.70 4.23
N SER A 81 12.78 -20.83 4.36
CA SER A 81 11.32 -20.95 4.19
C SER A 81 10.68 -21.30 5.54
N ALA A 82 9.43 -20.94 5.69
CA ALA A 82 8.64 -21.22 6.88
C ALA A 82 7.14 -21.20 6.55
N THR A 83 6.31 -21.42 7.56
CA THR A 83 4.88 -21.13 7.45
C THR A 83 4.48 -19.98 8.40
N ILE A 84 3.44 -19.26 8.01
CA ILE A 84 2.70 -18.31 8.85
C ILE A 84 1.23 -18.69 8.73
N ASP A 85 0.62 -19.05 9.84
CA ASP A 85 -0.74 -19.61 9.89
C ASP A 85 -0.93 -20.76 8.88
N GLY A 86 0.07 -21.65 8.77
CA GLY A 86 0.12 -22.78 7.86
C GLY A 86 0.43 -22.45 6.38
N ARG A 87 0.57 -21.18 6.00
CA ARG A 87 0.89 -20.75 4.63
C ARG A 87 2.39 -20.63 4.43
N LEU A 88 2.90 -21.22 3.35
CA LEU A 88 4.30 -21.13 2.97
C LEU A 88 4.71 -19.67 2.69
N VAL A 89 5.84 -19.27 3.26
CA VAL A 89 6.50 -17.99 3.00
C VAL A 89 8.01 -18.19 2.88
N TYR A 90 8.66 -17.31 2.14
CA TYR A 90 10.12 -17.22 2.10
C TYR A 90 10.58 -15.96 2.81
N VAL A 91 11.57 -16.11 3.69
CA VAL A 91 12.00 -15.03 4.58
C VAL A 91 13.51 -14.82 4.46
N TYR A 92 13.92 -13.58 4.41
CA TYR A 92 15.29 -13.21 4.75
C TYR A 92 15.33 -12.10 5.78
N ALA A 93 16.27 -12.18 6.73
CA ALA A 93 16.48 -11.17 7.75
C ALA A 93 17.96 -10.78 7.80
N GLN A 94 18.25 -9.50 7.61
CA GLN A 94 19.60 -8.96 7.70
C GLN A 94 20.01 -8.87 9.17
N ASP A 95 21.20 -9.38 9.47
CA ASP A 95 21.77 -9.39 10.82
C ASP A 95 22.75 -8.22 11.00
N PHE A 96 22.29 -7.18 11.66
CA PHE A 96 23.10 -5.99 11.94
C PHE A 96 24.30 -6.28 12.85
N THR A 97 24.28 -7.39 13.61
CA THR A 97 25.40 -7.81 14.46
C THR A 97 26.63 -8.21 13.65
N VAL A 98 26.43 -8.60 12.38
CA VAL A 98 27.50 -9.00 11.45
C VAL A 98 27.80 -7.85 10.49
N ASN A 99 28.94 -7.20 10.66
CA ASN A 99 29.42 -6.12 9.79
C ASN A 99 28.37 -5.00 9.54
N GLY A 100 27.48 -4.72 10.53
CA GLY A 100 26.41 -3.74 10.41
C GLY A 100 25.35 -4.10 9.35
N GLY A 101 25.13 -5.39 9.09
CA GLY A 101 24.18 -5.86 8.08
C GLY A 101 24.55 -5.44 6.65
N SER A 102 25.80 -5.01 6.39
CA SER A 102 26.22 -4.52 5.08
C SER A 102 26.24 -5.64 4.02
N LEU A 103 25.65 -5.35 2.85
CA LEU A 103 25.49 -6.33 1.77
C LEU A 103 26.84 -6.71 1.14
N SER A 104 27.18 -7.98 1.21
CA SER A 104 28.23 -8.64 0.43
C SER A 104 27.64 -9.31 -0.81
N LEU A 105 28.48 -9.73 -1.73
CA LEU A 105 28.05 -10.59 -2.85
C LEU A 105 27.46 -11.92 -2.34
N THR A 106 28.08 -12.53 -1.34
CA THR A 106 27.59 -13.78 -0.72
C THR A 106 26.21 -13.63 -0.08
N MET A 107 26.01 -12.53 0.63
CA MET A 107 24.71 -12.19 1.21
C MET A 107 23.63 -12.00 0.12
N ALA A 108 23.99 -11.30 -0.96
CA ALA A 108 23.09 -11.13 -2.10
C ALA A 108 22.72 -12.47 -2.76
N GLU A 109 23.67 -13.36 -2.97
CA GLU A 109 23.41 -14.70 -3.51
C GLU A 109 22.43 -15.52 -2.66
N LYS A 110 22.50 -15.39 -1.33
CA LYS A 110 21.56 -16.05 -0.42
C LYS A 110 20.15 -15.46 -0.56
N ILE A 111 20.03 -14.13 -0.60
CA ILE A 111 18.77 -13.43 -0.80
C ILE A 111 18.15 -13.79 -2.15
N CYS A 112 18.93 -13.74 -3.23
CA CYS A 112 18.49 -14.10 -4.58
C CYS A 112 17.95 -15.52 -4.64
N LYS A 113 18.62 -16.49 -4.01
CA LYS A 113 18.15 -17.88 -3.92
C LYS A 113 16.76 -17.97 -3.27
N ILE A 114 16.52 -17.24 -2.19
CA ILE A 114 15.22 -17.23 -1.51
C ILE A 114 14.15 -16.63 -2.42
N MET A 115 14.45 -15.53 -3.11
CA MET A 115 13.50 -14.89 -4.01
C MET A 115 13.18 -15.77 -5.23
N ASP A 116 14.17 -16.45 -5.79
CA ASP A 116 13.97 -17.41 -6.89
C ASP A 116 13.08 -18.58 -6.45
N LEU A 117 13.31 -19.14 -5.24
CA LEU A 117 12.47 -20.20 -4.67
C LEU A 117 11.04 -19.72 -4.40
N ALA A 118 10.86 -18.50 -3.92
CA ALA A 118 9.55 -17.92 -3.69
C ALA A 118 8.73 -17.80 -4.98
N MET A 119 9.35 -17.28 -6.05
CA MET A 119 8.69 -17.20 -7.36
C MET A 119 8.37 -18.58 -7.94
N GLN A 120 9.28 -19.56 -7.81
CA GLN A 120 9.07 -20.94 -8.30
C GLN A 120 7.94 -21.67 -7.55
N ASN A 121 7.74 -21.36 -6.27
CA ASN A 121 6.74 -22.01 -5.43
C ASN A 121 5.46 -21.16 -5.25
N GLY A 122 5.40 -19.97 -5.84
CA GLY A 122 4.26 -19.07 -5.73
C GLY A 122 3.95 -18.66 -4.28
N ALA A 123 4.96 -18.28 -3.51
CA ALA A 123 4.84 -17.91 -2.10
C ALA A 123 5.35 -16.50 -1.81
N PRO A 124 4.78 -15.78 -0.84
CA PRO A 124 5.23 -14.43 -0.47
C PRO A 124 6.68 -14.39 -0.02
N VAL A 125 7.34 -13.25 -0.29
CA VAL A 125 8.68 -12.93 0.22
C VAL A 125 8.57 -11.89 1.32
N ILE A 126 9.13 -12.19 2.50
CA ILE A 126 9.21 -11.27 3.63
C ILE A 126 10.65 -10.86 3.84
N CYS A 127 10.90 -9.56 3.71
CA CYS A 127 12.22 -8.94 3.73
C CYS A 127 12.39 -8.16 5.03
N MET A 128 13.21 -8.63 5.96
CA MET A 128 13.52 -7.91 7.19
C MET A 128 14.84 -7.18 7.04
N ASN A 129 14.76 -5.85 6.90
CA ASN A 129 15.89 -5.00 6.56
C ASN A 129 16.47 -4.32 7.80
N ASP A 130 17.78 -4.48 8.00
CA ASP A 130 18.58 -3.86 9.04
C ASP A 130 20.04 -3.76 8.54
N SER A 131 20.35 -2.74 7.74
CA SER A 131 21.60 -2.69 6.95
C SER A 131 22.17 -1.30 6.81
N GLY A 132 23.48 -1.19 6.99
CA GLY A 132 24.26 0.02 6.68
C GLY A 132 24.49 0.27 5.19
N GLY A 133 23.97 -0.58 4.29
CA GLY A 133 24.16 -0.44 2.84
C GLY A 133 25.18 -1.43 2.26
N ALA A 134 25.87 -1.05 1.18
CA ALA A 134 26.86 -1.89 0.53
C ALA A 134 28.11 -2.11 1.41
N ARG A 135 28.66 -3.33 1.41
CA ARG A 135 29.93 -3.66 2.05
C ARG A 135 31.08 -3.04 1.25
N ILE A 136 31.62 -1.92 1.71
CA ILE A 136 32.60 -1.10 0.99
C ILE A 136 33.85 -1.91 0.62
N GLN A 137 34.25 -2.85 1.48
CA GLN A 137 35.45 -3.69 1.28
C GLN A 137 35.34 -4.61 0.06
N GLU A 138 34.14 -4.90 -0.43
CA GLU A 138 33.87 -5.72 -1.61
C GLU A 138 33.72 -4.89 -2.90
N GLY A 139 33.69 -3.57 -2.79
CA GLY A 139 33.65 -2.67 -3.95
C GLY A 139 32.47 -2.97 -4.88
N ILE A 140 32.77 -3.13 -6.18
CA ILE A 140 31.74 -3.36 -7.22
C ILE A 140 30.97 -4.67 -7.02
N CYS A 141 31.53 -5.68 -6.35
CA CYS A 141 30.82 -6.94 -6.10
C CYS A 141 29.59 -6.74 -5.19
N ALA A 142 29.66 -5.84 -4.21
CA ALA A 142 28.51 -5.50 -3.40
C ALA A 142 27.41 -4.77 -4.22
N LEU A 143 27.79 -3.92 -5.16
CA LEU A 143 26.84 -3.25 -6.07
C LEU A 143 26.21 -4.24 -7.05
N ALA A 144 27.00 -5.17 -7.59
CA ALA A 144 26.48 -6.26 -8.42
C ALA A 144 25.43 -7.08 -7.66
N GLY A 145 25.71 -7.40 -6.38
CA GLY A 145 24.76 -8.09 -5.52
C GLY A 145 23.43 -7.33 -5.35
N TYR A 146 23.47 -6.02 -5.20
CA TYR A 146 22.21 -5.21 -5.20
C TYR A 146 21.49 -5.29 -6.55
N GLY A 147 22.20 -5.19 -7.67
CA GLY A 147 21.61 -5.34 -9.01
C GLY A 147 20.84 -6.64 -9.17
N GLU A 148 21.41 -7.75 -8.72
CA GLU A 148 20.79 -9.08 -8.75
C GLU A 148 19.52 -9.16 -7.87
N ILE A 149 19.51 -8.50 -6.72
CA ILE A 149 18.31 -8.41 -5.86
C ILE A 149 17.24 -7.57 -6.53
N PHE A 150 17.59 -6.40 -7.09
CA PHE A 150 16.62 -5.50 -7.73
C PHE A 150 15.96 -6.15 -8.94
N GLU A 151 16.72 -6.89 -9.76
CA GLU A 151 16.16 -7.67 -10.87
C GLU A 151 15.09 -8.64 -10.39
N ARG A 152 15.34 -9.35 -9.30
CA ARG A 152 14.36 -10.28 -8.72
C ARG A 152 13.14 -9.58 -8.10
N ASN A 153 13.33 -8.41 -7.48
CA ASN A 153 12.17 -7.60 -7.05
C ASN A 153 11.28 -7.22 -8.24
N ILE A 154 11.88 -6.86 -9.37
CA ILE A 154 11.15 -6.51 -10.61
C ILE A 154 10.43 -7.75 -11.17
N LEU A 155 11.10 -8.88 -11.27
CA LEU A 155 10.51 -10.12 -11.79
C LEU A 155 9.40 -10.66 -10.88
N ALA A 156 9.51 -10.51 -9.58
CA ALA A 156 8.51 -10.94 -8.60
C ALA A 156 7.29 -9.99 -8.52
N SER A 157 7.42 -8.76 -9.02
CA SER A 157 6.38 -7.74 -8.97
C SER A 157 5.11 -8.21 -9.69
N GLY A 158 3.98 -8.26 -8.95
CA GLY A 158 2.72 -8.78 -9.46
C GLY A 158 2.68 -10.31 -9.67
N VAL A 159 3.69 -11.04 -9.22
CA VAL A 159 3.75 -12.52 -9.26
C VAL A 159 3.55 -13.09 -7.87
N VAL A 160 4.37 -12.67 -6.91
CA VAL A 160 4.24 -13.02 -5.49
C VAL A 160 4.29 -11.75 -4.65
N PRO A 161 3.52 -11.65 -3.55
CA PRO A 161 3.59 -10.50 -2.65
C PRO A 161 4.99 -10.35 -2.04
N GLN A 162 5.49 -9.12 -2.03
CA GLN A 162 6.77 -8.75 -1.46
C GLN A 162 6.55 -7.75 -0.32
N ILE A 163 6.94 -8.12 0.90
CA ILE A 163 6.72 -7.32 2.11
C ILE A 163 8.07 -6.96 2.72
N SER A 164 8.36 -5.67 2.84
CA SER A 164 9.58 -5.16 3.46
C SER A 164 9.31 -4.59 4.85
N ALA A 165 9.94 -5.15 5.87
CA ALA A 165 9.98 -4.65 7.23
C ALA A 165 11.33 -3.95 7.47
N ILE A 166 11.31 -2.66 7.73
CA ILE A 166 12.51 -1.87 8.04
C ILE A 166 12.64 -1.79 9.56
N LEU A 167 13.52 -2.60 10.11
CA LEU A 167 13.68 -2.83 11.55
C LEU A 167 15.00 -2.24 12.09
N GLY A 168 15.60 -1.37 11.30
CA GLY A 168 16.82 -0.66 11.62
C GLY A 168 17.23 0.30 10.50
N PRO A 169 18.49 0.74 10.45
CA PRO A 169 18.99 1.49 9.32
C PRO A 169 18.78 0.77 7.99
N CYS A 170 18.38 1.52 6.97
CA CYS A 170 18.31 1.08 5.58
C CYS A 170 18.81 2.26 4.72
N ALA A 171 20.10 2.22 4.34
CA ALA A 171 20.78 3.38 3.76
C ALA A 171 21.46 3.06 2.43
N GLY A 172 21.59 4.06 1.57
CA GLY A 172 22.25 3.94 0.27
C GLY A 172 21.51 2.98 -0.67
N GLY A 173 22.23 2.06 -1.30
CA GLY A 173 21.63 1.06 -2.19
C GLY A 173 20.55 0.18 -1.56
N ALA A 174 20.59 0.01 -0.23
CA ALA A 174 19.63 -0.82 0.49
C ALA A 174 18.18 -0.35 0.39
N VAL A 175 17.94 0.94 0.13
CA VAL A 175 16.55 1.50 0.09
C VAL A 175 15.79 1.15 -1.18
N TYR A 176 16.48 0.80 -2.26
CA TYR A 176 15.82 0.55 -3.55
C TYR A 176 15.05 -0.78 -3.57
N SER A 177 15.60 -1.84 -2.95
CA SER A 177 14.88 -3.11 -2.85
C SER A 177 13.53 -2.95 -2.14
N PRO A 178 13.44 -2.37 -0.92
CA PRO A 178 12.14 -2.07 -0.30
C PRO A 178 11.22 -1.20 -1.17
N ALA A 179 11.77 -0.18 -1.85
CA ALA A 179 10.98 0.69 -2.72
C ALA A 179 10.36 -0.03 -3.93
N LEU A 180 10.94 -1.17 -4.34
CA LEU A 180 10.42 -2.04 -5.40
C LEU A 180 9.40 -3.07 -4.87
N THR A 181 9.27 -3.25 -3.56
CA THR A 181 8.31 -4.20 -2.96
C THR A 181 6.91 -3.61 -2.83
N ASP A 182 5.90 -4.45 -2.55
CA ASP A 182 4.51 -4.05 -2.51
C ASP A 182 4.16 -3.25 -1.25
N PHE A 183 4.66 -3.69 -0.09
CA PHE A 183 4.41 -3.04 1.20
C PHE A 183 5.69 -2.80 1.97
N ILE A 184 5.79 -1.61 2.56
CA ILE A 184 6.90 -1.20 3.42
C ILE A 184 6.34 -0.87 4.79
N MET A 185 6.90 -1.48 5.83
CA MET A 185 6.58 -1.26 7.24
C MET A 185 7.82 -0.72 7.95
N MET A 186 7.68 0.26 8.83
CA MET A 186 8.81 0.86 9.54
C MET A 186 8.55 0.94 11.05
N THR A 187 9.59 0.66 11.86
CA THR A 187 9.56 0.93 13.31
C THR A 187 9.88 2.39 13.60
N GLU A 188 9.11 3.03 14.46
CA GLU A 188 9.35 4.42 14.89
C GLU A 188 10.60 4.50 15.77
N GLY A 189 11.44 5.51 15.56
CA GLY A 189 12.62 5.81 16.38
C GLY A 189 13.83 4.87 16.23
N THR A 190 13.68 3.71 15.60
CA THR A 190 14.78 2.76 15.41
C THR A 190 15.11 2.46 13.96
N SER A 191 14.20 2.77 13.03
CA SER A 191 14.37 2.52 11.60
C SER A 191 14.45 3.81 10.78
N TYR A 192 15.30 3.80 9.77
CA TYR A 192 15.53 4.93 8.89
C TYR A 192 15.74 4.46 7.45
N MET A 193 15.17 5.20 6.49
CA MET A 193 15.42 5.01 5.06
C MET A 193 15.91 6.31 4.43
N PHE A 194 17.09 6.33 3.83
CA PHE A 194 17.60 7.47 3.06
C PHE A 194 18.70 7.05 2.08
N LEU A 195 18.82 7.75 0.98
CA LEU A 195 19.90 7.51 0.00
C LEU A 195 21.26 7.87 0.58
N THR A 196 21.34 9.01 1.24
CA THR A 196 22.55 9.50 1.90
C THR A 196 22.21 9.94 3.31
N GLY A 197 23.04 9.55 4.27
CA GLY A 197 22.81 9.90 5.68
C GLY A 197 23.09 11.36 6.01
N PRO A 198 22.70 11.82 7.21
CA PRO A 198 22.80 13.22 7.67
C PRO A 198 24.18 13.87 7.46
N LYS A 199 25.26 13.11 7.69
CA LYS A 199 26.64 13.63 7.51
C LYS A 199 26.92 14.04 6.06
N VAL A 200 26.48 13.25 5.10
CA VAL A 200 26.68 13.54 3.67
C VAL A 200 25.79 14.71 3.25
N VAL A 201 24.53 14.73 3.70
CA VAL A 201 23.61 15.86 3.47
C VAL A 201 24.25 17.16 3.96
N LYS A 202 24.74 17.20 5.20
CA LYS A 202 25.42 18.39 5.76
C LYS A 202 26.63 18.82 4.95
N THR A 203 27.43 17.85 4.47
CA THR A 203 28.66 18.16 3.70
C THR A 203 28.33 18.72 2.33
N VAL A 204 27.29 18.20 1.66
CA VAL A 204 26.98 18.53 0.25
C VAL A 204 26.04 19.72 0.13
N THR A 205 25.00 19.78 0.98
CA THR A 205 23.96 20.83 0.89
C THR A 205 24.06 21.89 1.99
N GLY A 206 24.86 21.65 3.03
CA GLY A 206 24.94 22.51 4.22
C GLY A 206 23.78 22.34 5.20
N GLU A 207 22.81 21.48 4.90
CA GLU A 207 21.62 21.25 5.72
C GLU A 207 21.98 20.40 6.96
N ASP A 208 21.67 20.90 8.15
CA ASP A 208 21.88 20.18 9.41
C ASP A 208 20.58 19.49 9.85
N ILE A 209 20.53 18.19 9.69
CA ILE A 209 19.34 17.37 9.95
C ILE A 209 19.77 16.05 10.60
N ASP A 210 18.96 15.52 11.50
CA ASP A 210 19.17 14.19 12.08
C ASP A 210 18.53 13.07 11.23
N ALA A 211 18.80 11.82 11.59
CA ALA A 211 18.31 10.67 10.84
C ALA A 211 16.78 10.53 10.90
N GLU A 212 16.15 10.84 12.03
CA GLU A 212 14.70 10.74 12.22
C GLU A 212 13.96 11.75 11.34
N HIS A 213 14.42 13.01 11.32
CA HIS A 213 13.81 14.05 10.50
C HIS A 213 14.15 13.94 9.01
N LEU A 214 15.28 13.30 8.65
CA LEU A 214 15.65 13.06 7.26
C LEU A 214 14.84 11.91 6.64
N GLY A 215 14.74 10.77 7.33
CA GLY A 215 14.16 9.54 6.76
C GLY A 215 13.64 8.57 7.80
N GLY A 216 13.13 9.05 8.94
CA GLY A 216 12.46 8.23 9.93
C GLY A 216 11.06 7.79 9.49
N ALA A 217 10.48 6.87 10.23
CA ALA A 217 9.16 6.30 9.94
C ALA A 217 8.07 7.36 9.77
N SER A 218 8.05 8.38 10.62
CA SER A 218 7.07 9.48 10.57
C SER A 218 7.17 10.30 9.27
N VAL A 219 8.39 10.56 8.78
CA VAL A 219 8.63 11.30 7.53
C VAL A 219 8.10 10.51 6.34
N HIS A 220 8.45 9.23 6.26
CA HIS A 220 8.01 8.38 5.15
C HIS A 220 6.53 8.03 5.20
N ALA A 221 5.92 8.01 6.38
CA ALA A 221 4.50 7.79 6.52
C ALA A 221 3.64 9.01 6.17
N SER A 222 4.14 10.25 6.36
CA SER A 222 3.29 11.44 6.23
C SER A 222 3.67 12.37 5.08
N LYS A 223 4.97 12.43 4.72
CA LYS A 223 5.48 13.37 3.69
C LYS A 223 5.74 12.69 2.36
N SER A 224 6.53 11.62 2.34
CA SER A 224 6.93 10.97 1.08
C SER A 224 5.94 9.88 0.62
N GLY A 225 5.19 9.27 1.54
CA GLY A 225 4.30 8.15 1.25
C GLY A 225 5.05 6.84 0.90
N VAL A 226 6.33 6.74 1.20
CA VAL A 226 7.13 5.54 0.94
C VAL A 226 6.71 4.39 1.84
N THR A 227 6.46 4.68 3.14
CA THR A 227 6.03 3.64 4.07
C THR A 227 4.50 3.49 4.11
N HIS A 228 4.05 2.26 4.17
CA HIS A 228 2.61 1.92 4.19
C HIS A 228 2.09 1.80 5.62
N PHE A 229 2.92 1.28 6.53
CA PHE A 229 2.56 1.08 7.93
C PHE A 229 3.71 1.50 8.85
N THR A 230 3.38 2.07 9.99
CA THR A 230 4.35 2.38 11.06
C THR A 230 3.96 1.66 12.33
N ALA A 231 4.94 1.21 13.11
CA ALA A 231 4.76 0.52 14.37
C ALA A 231 5.77 1.01 15.41
N LYS A 232 5.47 0.81 16.68
CA LYS A 232 6.33 1.28 17.79
C LYS A 232 7.58 0.42 17.97
N ASN A 233 7.48 -0.86 17.60
CA ASN A 233 8.53 -1.86 17.82
C ASN A 233 8.46 -2.98 16.78
N ASP A 234 9.41 -3.91 16.84
CA ASP A 234 9.53 -5.03 15.93
C ASP A 234 8.32 -5.99 16.04
N GLU A 235 7.78 -6.20 17.27
CA GLU A 235 6.63 -7.06 17.50
C GLU A 235 5.36 -6.55 16.81
N GLU A 236 5.10 -5.24 16.87
CA GLU A 236 3.96 -4.64 16.17
C GLU A 236 4.13 -4.75 14.64
N VAL A 237 5.36 -4.59 14.09
CA VAL A 237 5.61 -4.82 12.65
C VAL A 237 5.30 -6.26 12.27
N ILE A 238 5.75 -7.22 13.07
CA ILE A 238 5.49 -8.65 12.84
C ILE A 238 3.98 -8.93 12.85
N GLN A 239 3.25 -8.35 13.79
CA GLN A 239 1.79 -8.49 13.83
C GLN A 239 1.13 -7.87 12.59
N LEU A 240 1.61 -6.72 12.12
CA LEU A 240 1.11 -6.10 10.88
C LEU A 240 1.36 -6.99 9.65
N ILE A 241 2.52 -7.67 9.56
CA ILE A 241 2.81 -8.63 8.49
C ILE A 241 1.80 -9.78 8.52
N LYS A 242 1.60 -10.40 9.70
CA LYS A 242 0.62 -11.49 9.87
C LYS A 242 -0.78 -11.04 9.50
N THR A 243 -1.20 -9.88 9.96
CA THR A 243 -2.51 -9.31 9.62
C THR A 243 -2.66 -9.07 8.11
N LEU A 244 -1.66 -8.45 7.46
CA LEU A 244 -1.68 -8.22 6.01
C LEU A 244 -1.84 -9.54 5.23
N LEU A 245 -1.10 -10.57 5.61
CA LEU A 245 -1.17 -11.88 4.96
C LEU A 245 -2.56 -12.52 5.05
N THR A 246 -3.39 -12.18 6.03
CA THR A 246 -4.79 -12.68 6.08
C THR A 246 -5.69 -12.07 5.01
N TYR A 247 -5.29 -10.94 4.40
CA TYR A 247 -6.07 -10.24 3.37
C TYR A 247 -5.61 -10.52 1.93
N ILE A 248 -4.36 -10.98 1.74
CA ILE A 248 -3.75 -11.12 0.41
C ILE A 248 -3.47 -12.59 0.07
N PRO A 249 -3.53 -12.99 -1.24
CA PRO A 249 -3.19 -14.35 -1.65
C PRO A 249 -1.69 -14.64 -1.56
N SER A 250 -1.31 -15.89 -1.77
CA SER A 250 0.11 -16.28 -1.82
C SER A 250 0.79 -15.86 -3.13
N ASN A 251 0.03 -15.77 -4.22
CA ASN A 251 0.53 -15.41 -5.55
C ASN A 251 -0.62 -14.90 -6.45
N ASN A 252 -0.29 -14.47 -7.64
CA ASN A 252 -1.23 -13.90 -8.61
C ASN A 252 -2.17 -14.90 -9.28
N THR A 253 -2.03 -16.21 -9.04
CA THR A 253 -2.92 -17.25 -9.57
C THR A 253 -3.96 -17.70 -8.56
N GLU A 254 -3.81 -17.32 -7.30
CA GLU A 254 -4.72 -17.64 -6.21
C GLU A 254 -5.66 -16.46 -5.90
N GLU A 255 -6.79 -16.78 -5.31
CA GLU A 255 -7.67 -15.78 -4.71
C GLU A 255 -7.22 -15.48 -3.28
N ALA A 256 -7.56 -14.28 -2.78
CA ALA A 256 -7.28 -13.91 -1.40
C ALA A 256 -7.97 -14.87 -0.42
N PRO A 257 -7.39 -15.11 0.77
CA PRO A 257 -7.98 -16.00 1.76
C PRO A 257 -9.39 -15.56 2.14
N ARG A 258 -10.30 -16.52 2.27
CA ARG A 258 -11.60 -16.31 2.87
C ARG A 258 -11.56 -16.70 4.34
N VAL A 259 -12.23 -15.92 5.17
CA VAL A 259 -12.43 -16.24 6.58
C VAL A 259 -13.90 -16.56 6.83
N GLU A 260 -14.16 -17.42 7.82
CA GLU A 260 -15.52 -17.61 8.30
C GLU A 260 -16.05 -16.29 8.88
N ASN A 261 -17.32 -15.99 8.60
CA ASN A 261 -17.95 -14.75 9.00
C ASN A 261 -19.39 -15.02 9.44
N ASP A 262 -19.75 -14.47 10.58
CA ASP A 262 -21.09 -14.55 11.16
C ASP A 262 -21.92 -13.26 10.96
N ASP A 263 -21.33 -12.20 10.38
CA ASP A 263 -22.04 -10.95 10.05
C ASP A 263 -22.94 -11.17 8.82
N PRO A 264 -24.28 -11.05 8.95
CA PRO A 264 -25.20 -11.42 7.88
C PRO A 264 -24.97 -10.63 6.58
N VAL A 265 -25.06 -11.33 5.47
CA VAL A 265 -24.92 -10.74 4.12
C VAL A 265 -26.00 -9.68 3.85
N ASP A 266 -27.20 -9.92 4.38
CA ASP A 266 -28.39 -9.07 4.20
C ASP A 266 -28.57 -8.06 5.35
N ARG A 267 -27.60 -7.92 6.24
CA ARG A 267 -27.62 -6.89 7.28
C ARG A 267 -27.74 -5.51 6.66
N THR A 268 -28.69 -4.74 7.14
CA THR A 268 -28.92 -3.33 6.79
C THR A 268 -28.48 -2.43 7.93
N SER A 269 -28.17 -1.16 7.63
CA SER A 269 -27.82 -0.14 8.64
C SER A 269 -28.65 1.11 8.44
N ASP A 270 -29.62 1.33 9.33
CA ASP A 270 -30.45 2.55 9.32
C ASP A 270 -29.63 3.82 9.58
N LEU A 271 -28.48 3.70 10.27
CA LEU A 271 -27.55 4.81 10.47
C LEU A 271 -27.08 5.43 9.14
N LEU A 272 -26.91 4.61 8.09
CA LEU A 272 -26.48 5.12 6.79
C LEU A 272 -27.52 6.04 6.12
N ASN A 273 -28.81 5.87 6.42
CA ASN A 273 -29.87 6.75 5.89
C ASN A 273 -29.81 8.16 6.49
N GLU A 274 -29.17 8.33 7.65
CA GLU A 274 -29.10 9.58 8.40
C GLU A 274 -27.68 10.14 8.53
N LEU A 275 -26.68 9.43 8.00
CA LEU A 275 -25.27 9.74 8.24
C LEU A 275 -24.78 11.00 7.52
N LEU A 276 -25.30 11.26 6.31
CA LEU A 276 -24.89 12.43 5.54
C LEU A 276 -25.59 13.69 6.06
N PRO A 277 -24.85 14.81 6.24
CA PRO A 277 -25.44 16.09 6.56
C PRO A 277 -26.38 16.59 5.45
N ASP A 278 -27.46 17.28 5.83
CA ASP A 278 -28.37 17.93 4.87
C ASP A 278 -27.68 18.99 4.03
N ASP A 279 -26.76 19.77 4.63
CA ASP A 279 -25.91 20.71 3.88
C ASP A 279 -24.79 19.94 3.16
N PRO A 280 -24.77 19.94 1.82
CA PRO A 280 -23.76 19.22 1.03
C PRO A 280 -22.35 19.77 1.23
N ASN A 281 -22.16 20.93 1.86
CA ASN A 281 -20.86 21.50 2.17
C ASN A 281 -20.32 21.08 3.55
N MET A 282 -21.16 20.49 4.40
CA MET A 282 -20.70 19.94 5.66
C MET A 282 -19.97 18.61 5.45
N ALA A 283 -18.81 18.50 6.10
CA ALA A 283 -18.01 17.27 6.05
C ALA A 283 -18.58 16.21 6.99
N TYR A 284 -18.50 14.94 6.57
CA TYR A 284 -18.75 13.78 7.41
C TYR A 284 -17.56 12.82 7.36
N ASN A 285 -17.53 11.84 8.25
CA ASN A 285 -16.44 10.89 8.36
C ASN A 285 -16.74 9.61 7.56
N MET A 286 -16.00 9.38 6.46
CA MET A 286 -16.16 8.21 5.60
C MET A 286 -15.84 6.89 6.33
N TYR A 287 -15.00 6.89 7.36
CA TYR A 287 -14.76 5.69 8.16
C TYR A 287 -16.02 5.14 8.83
N LYS A 288 -17.01 5.98 9.15
CA LYS A 288 -18.29 5.52 9.67
C LYS A 288 -19.07 4.72 8.62
N VAL A 289 -19.03 5.15 7.36
CA VAL A 289 -19.64 4.38 6.25
C VAL A 289 -18.93 3.04 6.09
N ILE A 290 -17.59 3.06 6.06
CA ILE A 290 -16.78 1.83 5.92
C ILE A 290 -17.11 0.85 7.05
N ALA A 291 -17.14 1.29 8.29
CA ALA A 291 -17.46 0.44 9.45
C ALA A 291 -18.87 -0.17 9.37
N GLU A 292 -19.86 0.58 8.87
CA GLU A 292 -21.22 0.08 8.76
C GLU A 292 -21.42 -0.97 7.66
N ILE A 293 -20.59 -0.95 6.61
CA ILE A 293 -20.78 -1.85 5.45
C ILE A 293 -19.87 -3.08 5.48
N THR A 294 -18.74 -3.03 6.21
CA THR A 294 -17.75 -4.13 6.25
C THR A 294 -18.12 -5.19 7.28
N ASP A 295 -17.58 -6.38 7.14
CA ASP A 295 -17.75 -7.46 8.10
C ASP A 295 -17.23 -7.04 9.47
N ASN A 296 -18.10 -7.09 10.50
CA ASN A 296 -17.80 -6.71 11.88
C ASN A 296 -17.22 -5.29 12.05
N GLY A 297 -17.36 -4.41 11.05
CA GLY A 297 -16.78 -3.07 11.05
C GLY A 297 -15.26 -3.04 10.89
N GLU A 298 -14.64 -4.16 10.52
CA GLU A 298 -13.19 -4.28 10.41
C GLU A 298 -12.66 -3.62 9.12
N PHE A 299 -11.60 -2.83 9.28
CA PHE A 299 -10.90 -2.18 8.18
C PHE A 299 -9.40 -2.08 8.44
N PHE A 300 -8.58 -2.66 7.56
CA PHE A 300 -7.13 -2.61 7.63
C PHE A 300 -6.58 -1.56 6.67
N GLU A 301 -6.42 -0.33 7.18
CA GLU A 301 -6.04 0.83 6.38
C GLU A 301 -4.57 0.79 5.95
N VAL A 302 -4.32 1.08 4.67
CA VAL A 302 -2.99 1.23 4.07
C VAL A 302 -2.66 2.72 3.92
N GLN A 303 -1.48 3.16 4.40
CA GLN A 303 -1.02 4.56 4.38
C GLN A 303 -1.96 5.56 5.09
N PRO A 304 -2.40 5.32 6.34
CA PRO A 304 -3.36 6.18 7.04
C PRO A 304 -2.84 7.60 7.28
N LYS A 305 -1.52 7.80 7.30
CA LYS A 305 -0.88 9.10 7.59
C LYS A 305 -0.58 9.92 6.31
N PHE A 306 -0.65 9.28 5.11
CA PHE A 306 -0.35 9.91 3.82
C PHE A 306 -1.62 10.18 3.02
N ALA A 307 -1.71 11.35 2.36
CA ALA A 307 -2.84 11.73 1.50
C ALA A 307 -4.20 11.37 2.13
N LYS A 308 -4.50 11.96 3.27
CA LYS A 308 -5.68 11.62 4.10
C LYS A 308 -7.02 11.92 3.43
N ASN A 309 -7.02 12.66 2.34
CA ASN A 309 -8.17 12.96 1.48
C ASN A 309 -8.66 11.75 0.66
N ILE A 310 -7.83 10.69 0.56
CA ILE A 310 -8.22 9.38 0.05
C ILE A 310 -7.89 8.29 1.07
N ILE A 311 -8.81 7.38 1.29
CA ILE A 311 -8.68 6.21 2.14
C ILE A 311 -8.43 4.99 1.25
N THR A 312 -7.42 4.19 1.57
CA THR A 312 -7.15 2.91 0.92
C THR A 312 -6.92 1.84 1.98
N GLY A 313 -7.44 0.65 1.79
CA GLY A 313 -7.23 -0.43 2.75
C GLY A 313 -8.03 -1.68 2.40
N PHE A 314 -7.81 -2.71 3.18
CA PHE A 314 -8.49 -4.00 3.02
C PHE A 314 -9.63 -4.13 4.03
N ALA A 315 -10.72 -4.72 3.57
CA ALA A 315 -11.86 -5.11 4.39
C ALA A 315 -12.37 -6.48 3.93
N ARG A 316 -13.44 -6.94 4.57
CA ARG A 316 -14.12 -8.18 4.14
C ARG A 316 -15.60 -7.93 3.94
N PHE A 317 -16.14 -8.66 2.96
CA PHE A 317 -17.57 -8.77 2.70
C PHE A 317 -17.92 -10.25 2.57
N ASN A 318 -18.70 -10.78 3.51
CA ASN A 318 -19.00 -12.20 3.62
C ASN A 318 -17.72 -13.06 3.64
N GLY A 319 -16.74 -12.65 4.44
CA GLY A 319 -15.44 -13.29 4.59
C GLY A 319 -14.46 -13.11 3.43
N GLN A 320 -14.88 -12.55 2.30
CA GLN A 320 -14.03 -12.30 1.12
C GLN A 320 -13.25 -11.00 1.29
N SER A 321 -11.93 -11.05 1.10
CA SER A 321 -11.08 -9.85 1.06
C SER A 321 -11.43 -8.95 -0.12
N VAL A 322 -11.49 -7.65 0.15
CA VAL A 322 -11.81 -6.59 -0.81
C VAL A 322 -10.93 -5.38 -0.53
N GLY A 323 -10.44 -4.73 -1.57
CA GLY A 323 -9.79 -3.43 -1.48
C GLY A 323 -10.83 -2.30 -1.47
N ILE A 324 -10.75 -1.41 -0.49
CA ILE A 324 -11.58 -0.20 -0.44
C ILE A 324 -10.75 1.00 -0.88
N VAL A 325 -11.32 1.81 -1.77
CA VAL A 325 -10.81 3.13 -2.16
C VAL A 325 -11.92 4.15 -1.94
N ALA A 326 -11.73 5.10 -1.03
CA ALA A 326 -12.78 6.03 -0.65
C ALA A 326 -12.27 7.47 -0.52
N ASN A 327 -13.09 8.45 -0.86
CA ASN A 327 -12.77 9.85 -0.56
C ASN A 327 -13.07 10.14 0.91
N GLN A 328 -12.27 10.98 1.57
CA GLN A 328 -12.51 11.42 2.94
C GLN A 328 -12.89 12.90 2.99
N PRO A 329 -14.19 13.22 3.09
CA PRO A 329 -14.65 14.62 3.10
C PRO A 329 -14.10 15.47 4.24
N GLN A 330 -13.72 14.87 5.37
CA GLN A 330 -13.07 15.59 6.48
C GLN A 330 -11.66 16.07 6.17
N ALA A 331 -11.02 15.53 5.12
CA ALA A 331 -9.70 15.95 4.68
C ALA A 331 -9.81 16.61 3.30
N TYR A 332 -9.56 17.91 3.24
CA TYR A 332 -9.64 18.69 1.99
C TYR A 332 -10.95 18.46 1.19
N ALA A 333 -12.08 18.31 1.90
CA ALA A 333 -13.40 18.01 1.30
C ALA A 333 -13.42 16.77 0.36
N GLY A 334 -12.47 15.85 0.49
CA GLY A 334 -12.37 14.67 -0.36
C GLY A 334 -11.83 14.93 -1.78
N VAL A 335 -11.30 16.12 -2.09
CA VAL A 335 -10.69 16.42 -3.39
C VAL A 335 -9.52 15.50 -3.69
N LEU A 336 -9.25 15.23 -4.97
CA LEU A 336 -8.03 14.53 -5.39
C LEU A 336 -6.88 15.52 -5.58
N ASP A 337 -5.73 15.22 -5.03
CA ASP A 337 -4.46 15.88 -5.32
C ASP A 337 -3.47 14.87 -5.92
N ALA A 338 -2.25 15.31 -6.24
CA ALA A 338 -1.21 14.46 -6.78
C ALA A 338 -0.90 13.25 -5.87
N ASN A 339 -0.85 13.46 -4.57
CA ASN A 339 -0.54 12.40 -3.60
C ASN A 339 -1.69 11.41 -3.43
N ALA A 340 -2.93 11.88 -3.36
CA ALA A 340 -4.11 11.01 -3.31
C ALA A 340 -4.20 10.13 -4.55
N SER A 341 -3.93 10.70 -5.72
CA SER A 341 -3.94 9.98 -6.99
C SER A 341 -2.87 8.88 -7.02
N ARG A 342 -1.65 9.16 -6.58
CA ARG A 342 -0.56 8.17 -6.46
C ARG A 342 -0.89 7.04 -5.48
N LYS A 343 -1.40 7.39 -4.29
CA LYS A 343 -1.82 6.42 -3.26
C LYS A 343 -2.91 5.49 -3.80
N GLY A 344 -3.97 6.05 -4.38
CA GLY A 344 -5.06 5.28 -4.96
C GLY A 344 -4.60 4.40 -6.12
N ALA A 345 -3.81 4.94 -7.06
CA ALA A 345 -3.31 4.19 -8.21
C ALA A 345 -2.47 2.97 -7.82
N ARG A 346 -1.54 3.15 -6.88
CA ARG A 346 -0.71 2.04 -6.38
C ARG A 346 -1.54 0.95 -5.72
N PHE A 347 -2.52 1.33 -4.90
CA PHE A 347 -3.39 0.38 -4.21
C PHE A 347 -4.31 -0.39 -5.18
N VAL A 348 -4.93 0.29 -6.14
CA VAL A 348 -5.75 -0.34 -7.17
C VAL A 348 -4.94 -1.34 -8.00
N ARG A 349 -3.72 -0.99 -8.40
CA ARG A 349 -2.83 -1.91 -9.14
C ARG A 349 -2.45 -3.13 -8.33
N PHE A 350 -2.17 -2.97 -7.04
CA PHE A 350 -1.90 -4.11 -6.16
C PHE A 350 -3.11 -5.05 -6.08
N CYS A 351 -4.30 -4.49 -5.85
CA CYS A 351 -5.53 -5.29 -5.80
C CYS A 351 -5.75 -6.07 -7.11
N ASP A 352 -5.57 -5.42 -8.26
CA ASP A 352 -5.72 -6.08 -9.56
C ASP A 352 -4.69 -7.17 -9.80
N ALA A 353 -3.42 -6.93 -9.46
CA ALA A 353 -2.34 -7.91 -9.61
C ALA A 353 -2.57 -9.18 -8.78
N PHE A 354 -3.27 -9.07 -7.65
CA PHE A 354 -3.48 -10.16 -6.70
C PHE A 354 -4.95 -10.57 -6.53
N ASN A 355 -5.76 -10.40 -7.57
CA ASN A 355 -7.15 -10.89 -7.65
C ASN A 355 -8.07 -10.40 -6.53
N ILE A 356 -7.81 -9.22 -5.96
CA ILE A 356 -8.61 -8.64 -4.89
C ILE A 356 -9.65 -7.69 -5.50
N PRO A 357 -10.96 -7.95 -5.34
CA PRO A 357 -12.02 -7.06 -5.81
C PRO A 357 -11.90 -5.66 -5.21
N ILE A 358 -12.39 -4.64 -5.91
CA ILE A 358 -12.31 -3.25 -5.49
C ILE A 358 -13.70 -2.68 -5.27
N VAL A 359 -13.91 -2.07 -4.10
CA VAL A 359 -15.09 -1.25 -3.79
C VAL A 359 -14.65 0.21 -3.67
N SER A 360 -15.24 1.07 -4.50
CA SER A 360 -15.00 2.51 -4.49
C SER A 360 -16.18 3.25 -3.84
N LEU A 361 -15.92 4.06 -2.82
CA LEU A 361 -16.89 4.93 -2.16
C LEU A 361 -16.58 6.37 -2.53
N VAL A 362 -17.47 6.99 -3.32
CA VAL A 362 -17.19 8.26 -3.99
C VAL A 362 -17.95 9.40 -3.34
N ASP A 363 -17.20 10.39 -2.88
CA ASP A 363 -17.64 11.74 -2.54
C ASP A 363 -16.51 12.71 -2.86
N VAL A 364 -16.44 13.15 -4.12
CA VAL A 364 -15.30 13.90 -4.67
C VAL A 364 -15.76 15.13 -5.44
N PRO A 365 -15.46 16.35 -4.95
CA PRO A 365 -15.87 17.58 -5.63
C PRO A 365 -14.97 17.98 -6.80
N GLY A 366 -13.83 17.30 -7.01
CA GLY A 366 -12.90 17.62 -8.08
C GLY A 366 -11.45 17.29 -7.75
N PHE A 367 -10.55 17.74 -8.63
CA PHE A 367 -9.13 17.82 -8.32
C PHE A 367 -8.81 19.14 -7.61
N LEU A 368 -7.83 19.10 -6.72
CA LEU A 368 -7.36 20.29 -6.00
C LEU A 368 -6.72 21.27 -6.99
N PRO A 369 -7.25 22.51 -7.13
CA PRO A 369 -6.69 23.49 -8.05
C PRO A 369 -5.46 24.19 -7.45
N GLY A 370 -4.69 24.86 -8.31
CA GLY A 370 -3.63 25.77 -7.92
C GLY A 370 -2.26 25.39 -8.44
N THR A 371 -1.38 26.37 -8.53
CA THR A 371 -0.02 26.22 -9.09
C THR A 371 0.80 25.14 -8.39
N GLY A 372 0.64 24.99 -7.08
CA GLY A 372 1.33 23.93 -6.32
C GLY A 372 0.96 22.53 -6.79
N GLN A 373 -0.29 22.30 -7.18
CA GLN A 373 -0.72 21.00 -7.71
C GLN A 373 -0.31 20.81 -9.17
N GLU A 374 -0.44 21.85 -10.00
CA GLU A 374 0.00 21.80 -11.40
C GLU A 374 1.52 21.54 -11.49
N TYR A 375 2.32 22.21 -10.66
CA TYR A 375 3.78 21.99 -10.61
C TYR A 375 4.16 20.63 -10.01
N ASN A 376 3.34 20.06 -9.16
CA ASN A 376 3.47 18.70 -8.64
C ASN A 376 2.85 17.63 -9.56
N ALA A 377 2.61 17.98 -10.84
CA ALA A 377 2.15 17.06 -11.86
C ALA A 377 0.81 16.37 -11.53
N VAL A 378 -0.17 17.10 -10.98
CA VAL A 378 -1.50 16.56 -10.67
C VAL A 378 -2.17 15.89 -11.87
N ILE A 379 -1.96 16.41 -13.09
CA ILE A 379 -2.47 15.83 -14.35
C ILE A 379 -1.89 14.43 -14.55
N LEU A 380 -0.57 14.28 -14.40
CA LEU A 380 0.13 13.01 -14.58
C LEU A 380 -0.33 11.98 -13.53
N HIS A 381 -0.39 12.37 -12.26
CA HIS A 381 -0.81 11.50 -11.19
C HIS A 381 -2.31 11.17 -11.22
N GLY A 382 -3.15 12.11 -11.63
CA GLY A 382 -4.56 11.82 -11.92
C GLY A 382 -4.72 10.81 -13.05
N ALA A 383 -3.90 10.92 -14.10
CA ALA A 383 -3.85 9.95 -15.18
C ALA A 383 -3.35 8.56 -14.72
N GLN A 384 -2.46 8.47 -13.71
CA GLN A 384 -2.06 7.19 -13.10
C GLN A 384 -3.26 6.48 -12.46
N LEU A 385 -4.07 7.20 -11.69
CA LEU A 385 -5.25 6.65 -11.04
C LEU A 385 -6.29 6.18 -12.08
N LEU A 386 -6.53 7.01 -13.09
CA LEU A 386 -7.39 6.67 -14.22
C LEU A 386 -6.89 5.40 -14.93
N TYR A 387 -5.61 5.32 -15.21
CA TYR A 387 -4.98 4.16 -15.83
C TYR A 387 -5.15 2.90 -15.00
N ALA A 388 -4.91 2.98 -13.69
CA ALA A 388 -5.05 1.86 -12.78
C ALA A 388 -6.47 1.28 -12.78
N TYR A 389 -7.50 2.11 -12.68
CA TYR A 389 -8.89 1.67 -12.78
C TYR A 389 -9.27 1.13 -14.16
N GLY A 390 -8.80 1.77 -15.23
CA GLY A 390 -9.10 1.35 -16.60
C GLY A 390 -8.45 0.04 -17.00
N GLU A 391 -7.26 -0.27 -16.46
CA GLU A 391 -6.54 -1.51 -16.71
C GLU A 391 -7.02 -2.66 -15.80
N ALA A 392 -7.51 -2.37 -14.60
CA ALA A 392 -7.92 -3.37 -13.63
C ALA A 392 -9.03 -4.29 -14.15
N THR A 393 -8.80 -5.60 -14.01
CA THR A 393 -9.66 -6.69 -14.50
C THR A 393 -10.47 -7.37 -13.40
N VAL A 394 -10.12 -7.16 -12.13
CA VAL A 394 -10.86 -7.66 -10.97
C VAL A 394 -12.29 -7.08 -10.91
N PRO A 395 -13.22 -7.70 -10.16
CA PRO A 395 -14.53 -7.11 -9.88
C PRO A 395 -14.39 -5.70 -9.30
N LYS A 396 -15.12 -4.74 -9.87
CA LYS A 396 -15.12 -3.33 -9.43
C LYS A 396 -16.55 -2.89 -9.18
N ILE A 397 -16.83 -2.46 -7.95
CA ILE A 397 -18.13 -1.92 -7.54
C ILE A 397 -17.92 -0.50 -7.07
N THR A 398 -18.65 0.45 -7.66
CA THR A 398 -18.56 1.87 -7.30
C THR A 398 -19.88 2.34 -6.72
N ILE A 399 -19.82 3.05 -5.60
CA ILE A 399 -20.97 3.64 -4.95
C ILE A 399 -20.72 5.14 -4.80
N THR A 400 -21.55 5.94 -5.44
CA THR A 400 -21.52 7.40 -5.29
C THR A 400 -22.46 7.80 -4.16
N LEU A 401 -21.88 8.35 -3.07
CA LEU A 401 -22.66 8.73 -1.90
C LEU A 401 -23.21 10.15 -2.02
N ARG A 402 -22.37 11.08 -2.49
CA ARG A 402 -22.72 12.50 -2.61
C ARG A 402 -22.07 13.10 -3.85
N LYS A 403 -21.06 13.97 -3.72
CA LYS A 403 -20.41 14.67 -4.84
C LYS A 403 -19.62 13.73 -5.74
N SER A 404 -19.74 13.91 -7.04
CA SER A 404 -18.93 13.21 -8.05
C SER A 404 -18.83 14.07 -9.31
N TYR A 405 -17.86 15.00 -9.32
CA TYR A 405 -17.82 16.06 -10.33
C TYR A 405 -16.64 15.93 -11.30
N GLY A 406 -16.90 16.22 -12.57
CA GLY A 406 -15.89 16.40 -13.60
C GLY A 406 -14.95 15.22 -13.80
N GLY A 407 -13.66 15.50 -13.99
CA GLY A 407 -12.64 14.48 -14.21
C GLY A 407 -12.46 13.53 -13.01
N SER A 408 -12.70 13.99 -11.80
CA SER A 408 -12.58 13.15 -10.61
C SER A 408 -13.67 12.06 -10.53
N HIS A 409 -14.88 12.32 -11.06
CA HIS A 409 -15.88 11.28 -11.30
C HIS A 409 -15.31 10.13 -12.14
N ILE A 410 -14.61 10.48 -13.22
CA ILE A 410 -14.05 9.48 -14.14
C ILE A 410 -12.98 8.64 -13.43
N VAL A 411 -12.02 9.26 -12.75
CA VAL A 411 -10.86 8.56 -12.17
C VAL A 411 -11.19 7.74 -10.92
N MET A 412 -12.35 7.93 -10.30
CA MET A 412 -12.78 7.16 -9.14
C MET A 412 -13.55 5.88 -9.50
N GLY A 413 -13.39 5.36 -10.72
CA GLY A 413 -13.94 4.08 -11.12
C GLY A 413 -15.39 4.17 -11.61
N CYS A 414 -15.69 5.06 -12.54
CA CYS A 414 -17.00 5.16 -13.17
C CYS A 414 -17.29 3.99 -14.13
N LYS A 415 -18.54 3.91 -14.61
CA LYS A 415 -19.00 2.89 -15.57
C LYS A 415 -18.16 2.88 -16.85
N GLN A 416 -17.78 4.07 -17.35
CA GLN A 416 -16.99 4.24 -18.57
C GLN A 416 -15.56 3.72 -18.44
N LEU A 417 -15.01 3.64 -17.22
CA LEU A 417 -13.74 2.96 -16.90
C LEU A 417 -13.93 1.48 -16.52
N ARG A 418 -14.99 0.86 -17.02
CA ARG A 418 -15.24 -0.58 -16.86
C ARG A 418 -15.45 -1.01 -15.40
N SER A 419 -16.00 -0.11 -14.53
CA SER A 419 -16.55 -0.58 -13.27
C SER A 419 -17.78 -1.44 -13.57
N ASP A 420 -17.87 -2.61 -12.95
CA ASP A 420 -18.87 -3.61 -13.29
C ASP A 420 -20.26 -3.21 -12.81
N LEU A 421 -20.33 -2.76 -11.55
CA LEU A 421 -21.57 -2.28 -10.94
C LEU A 421 -21.36 -0.88 -10.38
N ASN A 422 -22.28 0.03 -10.73
CA ASN A 422 -22.28 1.40 -10.27
C ASN A 422 -23.60 1.70 -9.59
N PHE A 423 -23.55 2.00 -8.29
CA PHE A 423 -24.69 2.40 -7.50
C PHE A 423 -24.55 3.84 -7.05
N ALA A 424 -25.68 4.49 -6.81
CA ALA A 424 -25.71 5.81 -6.22
C ALA A 424 -26.68 5.85 -5.05
N TRP A 425 -26.38 6.66 -4.03
CA TRP A 425 -27.37 7.05 -3.04
C TRP A 425 -28.27 8.15 -3.60
N PRO A 426 -29.49 8.35 -3.07
CA PRO A 426 -30.37 9.43 -3.52
C PRO A 426 -29.75 10.83 -3.39
N THR A 427 -28.79 11.00 -2.49
CA THR A 427 -28.01 12.22 -2.24
C THR A 427 -26.86 12.44 -3.24
N ALA A 428 -26.67 11.55 -4.21
CA ALA A 428 -25.57 11.65 -5.15
C ALA A 428 -25.77 12.80 -6.15
N GLU A 429 -24.72 13.58 -6.35
CA GLU A 429 -24.66 14.67 -7.31
C GLU A 429 -23.61 14.33 -8.37
N ILE A 430 -24.04 13.88 -9.54
CA ILE A 430 -23.15 13.43 -10.63
C ILE A 430 -23.24 14.43 -11.77
N ALA A 431 -22.23 15.30 -11.90
CA ALA A 431 -22.27 16.40 -12.86
C ALA A 431 -20.86 16.77 -13.37
N VAL A 432 -20.80 17.64 -14.39
CA VAL A 432 -19.53 18.17 -14.90
C VAL A 432 -18.83 19.04 -13.85
N MET A 433 -19.61 19.81 -13.08
CA MET A 433 -19.14 20.61 -11.95
C MET A 433 -20.31 20.91 -10.98
N GLY A 434 -20.00 21.36 -9.78
CA GLY A 434 -21.03 21.76 -8.82
C GLY A 434 -21.88 22.93 -9.33
N ALA A 435 -23.14 23.03 -8.87
CA ALA A 435 -24.15 23.96 -9.39
C ALA A 435 -23.66 25.41 -9.42
N SER A 436 -23.06 25.90 -8.33
CA SER A 436 -22.56 27.29 -8.27
C SER A 436 -21.50 27.61 -9.34
N GLY A 437 -20.57 26.68 -9.57
CA GLY A 437 -19.56 26.81 -10.62
C GLY A 437 -20.17 26.79 -12.02
N ALA A 438 -21.10 25.87 -12.26
CA ALA A 438 -21.80 25.76 -13.55
C ALA A 438 -22.62 27.01 -13.86
N VAL A 439 -23.39 27.50 -12.91
CA VAL A 439 -24.22 28.69 -13.06
C VAL A 439 -23.38 29.95 -13.25
N ALA A 440 -22.26 30.07 -12.56
CA ALA A 440 -21.32 31.19 -12.75
C ALA A 440 -20.81 31.28 -14.20
N VAL A 441 -20.67 30.14 -14.89
CA VAL A 441 -20.27 30.10 -16.32
C VAL A 441 -21.45 30.29 -17.24
N LEU A 442 -22.53 29.53 -17.04
CA LEU A 442 -23.69 29.49 -17.95
C LEU A 442 -24.48 30.79 -17.92
N SER A 443 -24.66 31.38 -16.75
CA SER A 443 -25.48 32.58 -16.52
C SER A 443 -24.65 33.87 -16.44
N ALA A 444 -23.35 33.85 -16.76
CA ALA A 444 -22.45 35.01 -16.61
C ALA A 444 -22.96 36.28 -17.30
N LYS A 445 -23.50 36.15 -18.53
CA LYS A 445 -24.03 37.29 -19.33
C LYS A 445 -25.30 37.86 -18.70
N GLU A 446 -26.21 37.00 -18.28
CA GLU A 446 -27.48 37.41 -17.66
C GLU A 446 -27.24 38.04 -16.28
N ALA A 447 -26.36 37.45 -15.47
CA ALA A 447 -25.97 37.99 -14.18
C ALA A 447 -25.36 39.41 -14.30
N LYS A 448 -24.54 39.63 -15.36
CA LYS A 448 -24.00 40.96 -15.67
C LYS A 448 -25.09 41.97 -16.05
N ALA A 449 -26.01 41.57 -16.93
CA ALA A 449 -27.12 42.43 -17.35
C ALA A 449 -28.02 42.82 -16.17
N LYS A 450 -28.36 41.85 -15.30
CA LYS A 450 -29.12 42.09 -14.08
C LYS A 450 -28.43 43.03 -13.11
N LYS A 451 -27.10 42.89 -12.96
CA LYS A 451 -26.29 43.79 -12.15
C LYS A 451 -26.32 45.22 -12.67
N GLU A 452 -26.25 45.40 -14.00
CA GLU A 452 -26.32 46.70 -14.65
C GLU A 452 -27.76 47.33 -14.53
N ALA A 453 -28.78 46.46 -14.47
CA ALA A 453 -30.18 46.90 -14.25
C ALA A 453 -30.52 47.17 -12.76
N GLY A 454 -29.60 46.90 -11.81
CA GLY A 454 -29.82 47.08 -10.37
C GLY A 454 -30.70 46.01 -9.73
N GLU A 455 -30.87 44.87 -10.40
CA GLU A 455 -31.63 43.73 -9.90
C GLU A 455 -30.80 42.88 -8.91
N ASP A 456 -31.50 42.06 -8.09
CA ASP A 456 -30.86 41.14 -7.12
C ASP A 456 -30.18 39.96 -7.86
N VAL A 457 -28.91 40.10 -8.15
CA VAL A 457 -28.08 39.07 -8.81
C VAL A 457 -27.94 37.81 -7.96
N ARG A 458 -27.95 37.96 -6.61
CA ARG A 458 -27.79 36.81 -5.72
C ARG A 458 -29.00 35.90 -5.73
N ALA A 459 -30.19 36.49 -5.68
CA ALA A 459 -31.43 35.73 -5.79
C ALA A 459 -31.54 35.02 -7.15
N PHE A 460 -31.19 35.73 -8.23
CA PHE A 460 -31.16 35.15 -9.58
C PHE A 460 -30.19 33.96 -9.70
N LEU A 461 -28.98 34.08 -9.18
CA LEU A 461 -28.01 32.98 -9.22
C LEU A 461 -28.46 31.79 -8.40
N ALA A 462 -29.04 32.01 -7.21
CA ALA A 462 -29.59 30.94 -6.37
C ALA A 462 -30.70 30.17 -7.09
N GLU A 463 -31.65 30.87 -7.77
CA GLU A 463 -32.68 30.22 -8.59
C GLU A 463 -32.07 29.34 -9.69
N LYS A 464 -31.02 29.85 -10.36
CA LYS A 464 -30.31 29.08 -11.41
C LYS A 464 -29.51 27.88 -10.86
N GLU A 465 -29.00 27.98 -9.65
CA GLU A 465 -28.34 26.87 -8.97
C GLU A 465 -29.34 25.76 -8.64
N ASP A 466 -30.52 26.10 -8.16
CA ASP A 466 -31.60 25.16 -7.91
C ASP A 466 -32.07 24.47 -9.20
N GLU A 467 -32.31 25.24 -10.28
CA GLU A 467 -32.63 24.70 -11.61
C GLU A 467 -31.54 23.72 -12.13
N TYR A 468 -30.26 24.09 -12.00
CA TYR A 468 -29.15 23.24 -12.41
C TYR A 468 -29.08 21.95 -11.61
N THR A 469 -29.30 22.04 -10.31
CA THR A 469 -29.29 20.90 -9.40
C THR A 469 -30.40 19.90 -9.74
N GLU A 470 -31.60 20.39 -9.96
CA GLU A 470 -32.73 19.54 -10.38
C GLU A 470 -32.49 18.86 -11.72
N LEU A 471 -31.88 19.56 -12.69
CA LEU A 471 -31.66 19.03 -14.03
C LEU A 471 -30.46 18.08 -14.11
N PHE A 472 -29.35 18.39 -13.45
CA PHE A 472 -28.07 17.72 -13.73
C PHE A 472 -27.37 17.16 -12.50
N ALA A 473 -27.47 17.77 -11.32
CA ALA A 473 -26.74 17.35 -10.15
C ALA A 473 -27.56 16.38 -9.29
N ASN A 474 -27.99 15.27 -9.88
CA ASN A 474 -28.75 14.21 -9.23
C ASN A 474 -28.40 12.83 -9.83
N PRO A 475 -28.68 11.71 -9.13
CA PRO A 475 -28.33 10.39 -9.64
C PRO A 475 -29.23 9.92 -10.79
N TYR A 476 -30.46 10.45 -10.89
CA TYR A 476 -31.46 9.96 -11.85
C TYR A 476 -31.10 10.34 -13.28
N GLN A 477 -30.46 11.49 -13.47
CA GLN A 477 -29.95 11.90 -14.78
C GLN A 477 -28.90 10.91 -15.30
N ALA A 478 -27.95 10.49 -14.44
CA ALA A 478 -26.96 9.50 -14.80
C ALA A 478 -27.59 8.11 -15.04
N ALA A 479 -28.60 7.75 -14.25
CA ALA A 479 -29.34 6.49 -14.39
C ALA A 479 -30.11 6.40 -15.72
N GLN A 480 -30.70 7.50 -16.19
CA GLN A 480 -31.40 7.56 -17.48
C GLN A 480 -30.50 7.21 -18.67
N TYR A 481 -29.21 7.52 -18.58
CA TYR A 481 -28.23 7.16 -19.61
C TYR A 481 -27.56 5.81 -19.37
N GLY A 482 -27.94 5.07 -18.31
CA GLY A 482 -27.34 3.79 -17.96
C GLY A 482 -25.92 3.90 -17.37
N TYR A 483 -25.53 5.06 -16.85
CA TYR A 483 -24.22 5.26 -16.19
C TYR A 483 -24.26 4.85 -14.71
N ILE A 484 -25.45 4.69 -14.15
CA ILE A 484 -25.72 4.11 -12.85
C ILE A 484 -26.64 2.92 -13.05
N ASP A 485 -26.32 1.78 -12.46
CA ASP A 485 -27.10 0.55 -12.56
C ASP A 485 -28.35 0.60 -11.65
N ASP A 486 -28.23 1.29 -10.51
CA ASP A 486 -29.38 1.51 -9.61
C ASP A 486 -29.11 2.67 -8.64
N VAL A 487 -30.19 3.33 -8.21
CA VAL A 487 -30.18 4.25 -7.07
C VAL A 487 -30.69 3.48 -5.87
N ILE A 488 -29.85 3.32 -4.86
CA ILE A 488 -30.07 2.43 -3.72
C ILE A 488 -30.32 3.20 -2.42
N GLU A 489 -31.17 2.65 -1.55
CA GLU A 489 -31.25 3.14 -0.18
C GLU A 489 -29.91 2.96 0.52
N PRO A 490 -29.36 3.99 1.20
CA PRO A 490 -28.06 3.89 1.86
C PRO A 490 -27.93 2.70 2.82
N ARG A 491 -29.01 2.39 3.57
CA ARG A 491 -29.06 1.23 4.50
C ARG A 491 -28.74 -0.12 3.84
N ASN A 492 -28.98 -0.28 2.54
CA ASN A 492 -28.82 -1.51 1.80
C ASN A 492 -27.42 -1.65 1.15
N THR A 493 -26.52 -0.70 1.40
CA THR A 493 -25.21 -0.64 0.71
C THR A 493 -24.40 -1.94 0.88
N ARG A 494 -24.26 -2.45 2.11
CA ARG A 494 -23.58 -3.74 2.38
C ARG A 494 -24.20 -4.88 1.56
N PHE A 495 -25.50 -5.03 1.63
CA PHE A 495 -26.23 -6.08 0.92
C PHE A 495 -25.98 -6.04 -0.59
N ARG A 496 -26.01 -4.84 -1.19
CA ARG A 496 -25.76 -4.64 -2.62
C ARG A 496 -24.31 -4.99 -3.00
N ILE A 497 -23.33 -4.65 -2.15
CA ILE A 497 -21.92 -5.02 -2.35
C ILE A 497 -21.78 -6.55 -2.28
N CYS A 498 -22.27 -7.21 -1.24
CA CYS A 498 -22.15 -8.65 -1.08
C CYS A 498 -22.78 -9.41 -2.27
N ARG A 499 -23.97 -8.99 -2.71
CA ARG A 499 -24.62 -9.59 -3.90
C ARG A 499 -23.84 -9.33 -5.19
N GLY A 500 -23.31 -8.11 -5.35
CA GLY A 500 -22.48 -7.76 -6.50
C GLY A 500 -21.21 -8.58 -6.57
N LEU A 501 -20.52 -8.76 -5.47
CA LEU A 501 -19.33 -9.62 -5.39
C LEU A 501 -19.63 -11.07 -5.72
N ALA A 502 -20.74 -11.60 -5.20
CA ALA A 502 -21.19 -12.97 -5.53
C ALA A 502 -21.54 -13.14 -7.02
N GLN A 503 -22.21 -12.14 -7.62
CA GLN A 503 -22.53 -12.12 -9.05
C GLN A 503 -21.27 -12.07 -9.91
N LEU A 504 -20.24 -11.36 -9.48
CA LEU A 504 -18.99 -11.15 -10.22
C LEU A 504 -17.90 -12.18 -9.89
N ALA A 505 -18.18 -13.18 -9.07
CA ALA A 505 -17.20 -14.16 -8.61
C ALA A 505 -16.46 -14.90 -9.75
N HIS A 506 -17.09 -15.05 -10.90
CA HIS A 506 -16.50 -15.70 -12.08
C HIS A 506 -16.20 -14.72 -13.21
N LYS A 507 -16.10 -13.43 -12.91
CA LYS A 507 -15.73 -12.42 -13.90
C LYS A 507 -14.43 -12.80 -14.60
N ARG A 508 -14.44 -12.71 -15.93
CA ARG A 508 -13.24 -12.81 -16.79
C ARG A 508 -13.22 -11.62 -17.73
N GLN A 509 -12.12 -10.91 -17.75
CA GLN A 509 -11.91 -9.77 -18.63
C GLN A 509 -10.53 -9.89 -19.27
N ASN A 510 -10.50 -10.01 -20.61
CA ASN A 510 -9.26 -10.03 -21.37
C ASN A 510 -8.87 -8.61 -21.78
N LEU A 511 -7.63 -8.27 -21.59
CA LEU A 511 -7.02 -7.07 -22.12
C LEU A 511 -6.29 -7.37 -23.45
N PRO A 512 -6.10 -6.40 -24.34
CA PRO A 512 -5.24 -6.57 -25.50
C PRO A 512 -3.84 -7.04 -25.08
N ALA A 513 -3.28 -8.00 -25.82
CA ALA A 513 -1.93 -8.50 -25.56
C ALA A 513 -0.89 -7.39 -25.72
N LYS A 514 0.00 -7.25 -24.74
CA LYS A 514 1.09 -6.26 -24.72
C LYS A 514 2.25 -6.80 -23.89
N LYS A 515 3.47 -6.31 -24.13
CA LYS A 515 4.61 -6.67 -23.27
C LYS A 515 4.40 -6.14 -21.85
N HIS A 516 4.02 -4.89 -21.72
CA HIS A 516 3.59 -4.20 -20.49
C HIS A 516 2.83 -2.93 -20.88
N GLY A 517 2.13 -2.31 -19.93
CA GLY A 517 1.50 -1.02 -20.16
C GLY A 517 2.51 0.13 -20.06
N CYS A 518 2.27 1.21 -20.84
CA CYS A 518 2.97 2.49 -20.67
C CYS A 518 2.14 3.38 -19.75
N MET A 519 2.11 3.04 -18.46
CA MET A 519 1.42 3.87 -17.47
C MET A 519 2.15 5.21 -17.34
N PRO A 520 1.45 6.33 -17.24
CA PRO A 520 2.07 7.61 -16.88
C PRO A 520 2.86 7.48 -15.56
N MET A 521 4.12 7.96 -15.48
CA MET A 521 5.00 7.84 -14.31
C MET A 521 5.46 9.20 -13.81
#